data_60f8e04ae30f1286c23667c80d723a5a
#
_entry.id   60f8e04ae30f1286c23667c80d723a5a
#
_cell.length_a   1.000
_cell.length_b   1.000
_cell.length_c   1.000
_cell.angle_alpha   90.00
_cell.angle_beta   90.00
_cell.angle_gamma   90.00
#
_symmetry.space_group_name_H-M   'P 1'
#
loop_
_entity.id
_entity.type
_entity.pdbx_description
1 polymer ?
#
loop_
_entity_poly.entity_id
_entity_poly.type
_entity_poly.pdbx_seq_one_letter_code
_entity_poly.pdbx_strand_id
1 'polypeptide(L)'
;PQRGTIMVMEQDGKLIGYAILINFWSNEFGGNILAIDELFIESHYRSRGIASRFIDYLVQSRFAQAVALQLEVTPTNTRALKLYKRLGFVAHKNNTYDLLLK
;
A
#
# COMPACT_ATOMS: atom_id res chain seq x y z
N PRO A 1 16.19 10.57 -4.76
CA PRO A 1 15.26 10.60 -5.88
C PRO A 1 14.12 9.63 -5.71
N GLN A 2 12.97 10.00 -6.25
CA GLN A 2 11.79 9.14 -6.24
C GLN A 2 11.85 8.15 -7.39
N ARG A 3 11.31 6.96 -7.15
CA ARG A 3 11.17 5.95 -8.18
C ARG A 3 9.75 5.42 -8.17
N GLY A 4 9.16 5.33 -9.36
CA GLY A 4 7.84 4.80 -9.54
C GLY A 4 7.87 3.38 -10.07
N THR A 5 6.96 2.56 -9.59
CA THR A 5 6.78 1.18 -10.07
C THR A 5 5.29 0.92 -10.22
N ILE A 6 4.91 0.26 -11.30
CA ILE A 6 3.55 -0.19 -11.49
C ILE A 6 3.56 -1.70 -11.32
N MET A 7 2.73 -2.20 -10.39
CA MET A 7 2.55 -3.64 -10.19
C MET A 7 1.14 -4.01 -10.63
N VAL A 8 1.02 -5.13 -11.32
CA VAL A 8 -0.28 -5.61 -11.76
C VAL A 8 -0.64 -6.88 -11.01
N MET A 9 -1.94 -7.08 -10.84
CA MET A 9 -2.47 -8.27 -10.17
C MET A 9 -3.26 -9.07 -11.19
N GLU A 10 -2.94 -10.36 -11.28
CA GLU A 10 -3.59 -11.25 -12.22
C GLU A 10 -4.17 -12.44 -11.50
N GLN A 11 -5.29 -12.91 -12.02
CA GLN A 11 -5.92 -14.13 -11.54
C GLN A 11 -6.43 -14.91 -12.76
N ASP A 12 -6.00 -16.15 -12.90
CA ASP A 12 -6.39 -17.03 -14.03
C ASP A 12 -6.12 -16.36 -15.39
N GLY A 13 -4.97 -15.67 -15.49
CA GLY A 13 -4.57 -15.00 -16.72
C GLY A 13 -5.27 -13.69 -16.99
N LYS A 14 -6.13 -13.23 -16.08
CA LYS A 14 -6.88 -12.00 -16.24
C LYS A 14 -6.34 -10.91 -15.32
N LEU A 15 -6.19 -9.71 -15.86
CA LEU A 15 -5.76 -8.56 -15.07
C LEU A 15 -6.91 -8.09 -14.20
N ILE A 16 -6.74 -8.12 -12.88
CA ILE A 16 -7.79 -7.78 -11.92
C ILE A 16 -7.51 -6.54 -11.10
N GLY A 17 -6.31 -6.00 -11.20
CA GLY A 17 -5.99 -4.78 -10.46
C GLY A 17 -4.58 -4.32 -10.72
N TYR A 18 -4.24 -3.17 -10.15
CA TYR A 18 -2.89 -2.64 -10.24
C TYR A 18 -2.60 -1.75 -9.04
N ALA A 19 -1.33 -1.50 -8.83
CA ALA A 19 -0.88 -0.53 -7.83
C ALA A 19 0.22 0.33 -8.43
N ILE A 20 0.20 1.60 -8.07
CA ILE A 20 1.28 2.53 -8.40
C ILE A 20 2.03 2.81 -7.11
N LEU A 21 3.31 2.48 -7.10
CA LEU A 21 4.15 2.59 -5.93
C LEU A 21 5.24 3.62 -6.18
N ILE A 22 5.49 4.46 -5.17
CA ILE A 22 6.53 5.47 -5.24
C ILE A 22 7.48 5.24 -4.07
N ASN A 23 8.76 5.08 -4.38
CA ASN A 23 9.79 4.81 -3.41
C ASN A 23 10.64 6.08 -3.24
N PHE A 24 10.78 6.54 -1.99
CA PHE A 24 11.58 7.74 -1.72
C PHE A 24 12.24 7.66 -0.33
N TRP A 25 13.35 8.35 -0.18
CA TRP A 25 14.06 8.40 1.08
C TRP A 25 13.35 9.35 2.05
N SER A 26 13.29 8.94 3.31
CA SER A 26 12.74 9.76 4.39
C SER A 26 13.75 9.90 5.51
N ASN A 27 14.15 11.14 5.80
CA ASN A 27 15.03 11.39 6.94
C ASN A 27 14.30 11.10 8.25
N GLU A 28 13.00 11.35 8.28
CA GLU A 28 12.20 11.12 9.48
C GLU A 28 12.23 9.64 9.89
N PHE A 29 12.10 8.74 8.92
CA PHE A 29 12.08 7.30 9.18
C PHE A 29 13.46 6.66 9.04
N GLY A 30 14.44 7.39 8.55
CA GLY A 30 15.79 6.86 8.38
C GLY A 30 15.91 5.79 7.33
N GLY A 31 15.13 5.86 6.27
CA GLY A 31 15.16 4.86 5.22
C GLY A 31 14.16 5.16 4.12
N ASN A 32 14.01 4.22 3.20
CA ASN A 32 13.06 4.36 2.11
C ASN A 32 11.63 4.13 2.59
N ILE A 33 10.74 5.02 2.15
CA ILE A 33 9.30 4.85 2.30
C ILE A 33 8.78 4.33 0.97
N LEU A 34 7.91 3.34 1.02
CA LEU A 34 7.19 2.88 -0.16
C LEU A 34 5.77 3.40 -0.06
N ALA A 35 5.48 4.42 -0.84
CA ALA A 35 4.14 5.01 -0.87
C ALA A 35 3.28 4.27 -1.89
N ILE A 36 2.10 3.85 -1.46
CA ILE A 36 1.10 3.27 -2.36
C ILE A 36 0.29 4.44 -2.86
N ASP A 37 0.68 4.94 -4.03
CA ASP A 37 0.07 6.14 -4.60
C ASP A 37 -1.33 5.85 -5.13
N GLU A 38 -1.51 4.66 -5.68
CA GLU A 38 -2.82 4.22 -6.14
C GLU A 38 -2.90 2.71 -6.04
N LEU A 39 -4.06 2.22 -5.60
CA LEU A 39 -4.34 0.80 -5.53
C LEU A 39 -5.75 0.58 -6.07
N PHE A 40 -5.84 -0.10 -7.19
CA PHE A 40 -7.12 -0.37 -7.85
C PHE A 40 -7.37 -1.87 -7.95
N ILE A 41 -8.54 -2.29 -7.53
CA ILE A 41 -9.01 -3.66 -7.69
C ILE A 41 -10.30 -3.60 -8.50
N GLU A 42 -10.40 -4.40 -9.55
CA GLU A 42 -11.59 -4.47 -10.38
C GLU A 42 -12.79 -4.87 -9.51
N SER A 43 -13.96 -4.26 -9.76
CA SER A 43 -15.10 -4.32 -8.84
C SER A 43 -15.57 -5.74 -8.51
N HIS A 44 -15.53 -6.67 -9.46
CA HIS A 44 -15.94 -8.06 -9.22
C HIS A 44 -15.01 -8.80 -8.27
N TYR A 45 -13.82 -8.28 -8.04
CA TYR A 45 -12.81 -8.92 -7.20
C TYR A 45 -12.61 -8.22 -5.88
N ARG A 46 -13.38 -7.17 -5.62
CA ARG A 46 -13.29 -6.45 -4.33
C ARG A 46 -13.87 -7.30 -3.20
N SER A 47 -13.43 -7.00 -1.98
CA SER A 47 -13.87 -7.69 -0.76
C SER A 47 -13.52 -9.18 -0.73
N ARG A 48 -12.50 -9.57 -1.48
CA ARG A 48 -12.00 -10.95 -1.50
C ARG A 48 -10.60 -11.07 -0.90
N GLY A 49 -10.16 -10.04 -0.18
CA GLY A 49 -8.86 -10.07 0.48
C GLY A 49 -7.68 -9.79 -0.43
N ILE A 50 -7.91 -9.32 -1.66
CA ILE A 50 -6.81 -9.09 -2.60
C ILE A 50 -5.91 -7.96 -2.13
N ALA A 51 -6.51 -6.86 -1.64
CA ALA A 51 -5.72 -5.73 -1.13
C ALA A 51 -4.87 -6.17 0.06
N SER A 52 -5.46 -6.97 0.97
CA SER A 52 -4.71 -7.49 2.13
C SER A 52 -3.54 -8.35 1.70
N ARG A 53 -3.75 -9.22 0.71
CA ARG A 53 -2.68 -10.08 0.21
C ARG A 53 -1.59 -9.28 -0.48
N PHE A 54 -1.97 -8.21 -1.19
CA PHE A 54 -1.00 -7.33 -1.82
C PHE A 54 -0.13 -6.63 -0.78
N ILE A 55 -0.75 -6.07 0.25
CA ILE A 55 -0.01 -5.42 1.34
C ILE A 55 0.92 -6.43 2.01
N ASP A 56 0.41 -7.63 2.29
CA ASP A 56 1.22 -8.68 2.91
C ASP A 56 2.42 -9.04 2.03
N TYR A 57 2.22 -9.10 0.72
CA TYR A 57 3.31 -9.36 -0.21
C TYR A 57 4.40 -8.29 -0.10
N LEU A 58 4.01 -7.00 -0.03
CA LEU A 58 4.97 -5.92 0.11
C LEU A 58 5.75 -6.02 1.42
N VAL A 59 5.05 -6.39 2.49
CA VAL A 59 5.68 -6.55 3.81
C VAL A 59 6.67 -7.72 3.80
N GLN A 60 6.22 -8.88 3.32
CA GLN A 60 7.04 -10.10 3.37
C GLN A 60 8.25 -10.03 2.44
N SER A 61 8.08 -9.43 1.27
CA SER A 61 9.16 -9.35 0.29
C SER A 61 10.16 -8.23 0.58
N ARG A 62 9.82 -7.33 1.52
CA ARG A 62 10.63 -6.13 1.79
C ARG A 62 10.89 -5.36 0.52
N PHE A 63 9.83 -5.15 -0.25
CA PHE A 63 9.93 -4.50 -1.55
C PHE A 63 10.67 -3.17 -1.43
N ALA A 64 11.65 -2.95 -2.33
CA ALA A 64 12.47 -1.74 -2.37
C ALA A 64 13.23 -1.47 -1.05
N GLN A 65 13.38 -2.49 -0.20
CA GLN A 65 14.05 -2.37 1.11
C GLN A 65 13.40 -1.28 1.97
N ALA A 66 12.09 -1.14 1.85
CA ALA A 66 11.36 -0.09 2.54
C ALA A 66 11.36 -0.32 4.05
N VAL A 67 11.44 0.76 4.81
CA VAL A 67 11.32 0.72 6.27
C VAL A 67 9.89 1.00 6.69
N ALA A 68 9.06 1.52 5.79
CA ALA A 68 7.65 1.76 6.06
C ALA A 68 6.87 1.77 4.77
N LEU A 69 5.61 1.36 4.86
CA LEU A 69 4.62 1.56 3.82
C LEU A 69 3.81 2.79 4.19
N GLN A 70 3.41 3.55 3.20
CA GLN A 70 2.63 4.77 3.43
C GLN A 70 1.49 4.84 2.42
N LEU A 71 0.34 5.29 2.86
CA LEU A 71 -0.78 5.52 1.97
C LEU A 71 -1.62 6.67 2.50
N GLU A 72 -2.46 7.20 1.63
CA GLU A 72 -3.36 8.28 1.96
C GLU A 72 -4.78 7.77 1.84
N VAL A 73 -5.62 8.06 2.84
CA VAL A 73 -7.02 7.64 2.85
C VAL A 73 -7.87 8.83 3.23
N THR A 74 -8.86 9.14 2.38
CA THR A 74 -9.77 10.23 2.69
C THR A 74 -10.64 9.89 3.90
N PRO A 75 -11.01 10.88 4.73
CA PRO A 75 -11.79 10.60 5.95
C PRO A 75 -13.14 9.94 5.68
N THR A 76 -13.70 10.14 4.51
CA THR A 76 -15.01 9.57 4.17
C THR A 76 -14.92 8.12 3.71
N ASN A 77 -13.72 7.63 3.41
CA ASN A 77 -13.54 6.25 2.95
C ASN A 77 -13.40 5.32 4.15
N THR A 78 -14.51 5.14 4.88
CA THR A 78 -14.50 4.38 6.13
C THR A 78 -14.12 2.92 5.94
N ARG A 79 -14.45 2.35 4.79
CA ARG A 79 -14.14 0.96 4.47
C ARG A 79 -12.63 0.75 4.37
N ALA A 80 -11.97 1.63 3.64
CA ALA A 80 -10.50 1.56 3.51
C ALA A 80 -9.83 1.82 4.84
N LEU A 81 -10.34 2.78 5.62
CA LEU A 81 -9.79 3.06 6.94
C LEU A 81 -9.83 1.83 7.84
N LYS A 82 -10.95 1.11 7.85
CA LYS A 82 -11.08 -0.12 8.65
C LYS A 82 -10.07 -1.17 8.19
N LEU A 83 -9.95 -1.35 6.90
CA LEU A 83 -9.03 -2.33 6.34
C LEU A 83 -7.59 -2.03 6.74
N TYR A 84 -7.13 -0.80 6.51
CA TYR A 84 -5.73 -0.47 6.74
C TYR A 84 -5.41 -0.44 8.23
N LYS A 85 -6.32 -0.01 9.08
CA LYS A 85 -6.13 -0.09 10.53
C LYS A 85 -5.99 -1.54 10.99
N ARG A 86 -6.81 -2.43 10.44
CA ARG A 86 -6.72 -3.85 10.76
C ARG A 86 -5.37 -4.44 10.35
N LEU A 87 -4.80 -3.94 9.27
CA LEU A 87 -3.50 -4.39 8.78
C LEU A 87 -2.34 -3.77 9.53
N GLY A 88 -2.60 -2.87 10.48
CA GLY A 88 -1.56 -2.31 11.32
C GLY A 88 -1.13 -0.91 10.96
N PHE A 89 -1.75 -0.29 9.97
CA PHE A 89 -1.43 1.08 9.61
C PHE A 89 -1.89 2.04 10.71
N VAL A 90 -1.08 3.05 10.98
CA VAL A 90 -1.31 4.05 12.01
C VAL A 90 -1.31 5.43 11.39
N ALA A 91 -2.23 6.28 11.83
CA ALA A 91 -2.30 7.65 11.33
C ALA A 91 -1.00 8.38 11.61
N HIS A 92 -0.48 9.07 10.61
CA HIS A 92 0.74 9.85 10.72
C HIS A 92 0.38 11.34 10.82
N LYS A 93 0.02 11.95 9.71
CA LYS A 93 -0.48 13.32 9.71
C LYS A 93 -1.39 13.52 8.51
N ASN A 94 -2.37 14.43 8.67
CA ASN A 94 -3.41 14.63 7.69
C ASN A 94 -4.11 13.30 7.44
N ASN A 95 -4.22 12.88 6.17
CA ASN A 95 -4.86 11.62 5.80
C ASN A 95 -3.85 10.52 5.49
N THR A 96 -2.63 10.69 5.97
CA THR A 96 -1.54 9.74 5.71
C THR A 96 -1.49 8.68 6.80
N TYR A 97 -1.34 7.43 6.39
CA TYR A 97 -1.24 6.28 7.28
C TYR A 97 0.03 5.51 6.96
N ASP A 98 0.75 5.12 8.00
CA ASP A 98 2.04 4.44 7.87
C ASP A 98 2.01 3.08 8.53
N LEU A 99 2.73 2.15 7.94
CA LEU A 99 3.01 0.84 8.51
C LEU A 99 4.51 0.68 8.57
N LEU A 100 5.07 0.68 9.79
CA LEU A 100 6.51 0.48 9.98
C LEU A 100 6.85 -0.97 9.79
N LEU A 101 7.92 -1.23 9.05
CA LEU A 101 8.38 -2.58 8.77
C LEU A 101 9.60 -2.89 9.63
N LYS A 102 9.58 -4.03 10.27
CA LYS A 102 10.67 -4.46 11.14
C LYS A 102 11.66 -5.35 10.46
#